data_74cc02c4b18d8a338c2e9a3663adb129
#
_entry.id   74cc02c4b18d8a338c2e9a3663adb129
#
_cell.length_a   1.000
_cell.length_b   1.000
_cell.length_c   1.000
_cell.angle_alpha   90.00
_cell.angle_beta   90.00
_cell.angle_gamma   90.00
#
_symmetry.space_group_name_H-M   'P 1'
#
loop_
_entity.id
_entity.type
_entity.pdbx_description
1 polymer ?
#
loop_
_entity_poly.entity_id
_entity_poly.type
_entity_poly.pdbx_seq_one_letter_code
_entity_poly.pdbx_strand_id
1 'polypeptide(L)'
;MILLELQEQLRAEYNPDGSLLRRQQMKMLDILLRVDKFCKEHDIKYWLSSGTLLGAVRHGGFIPWDDDVDIEMMREDYLRFVRLFEDDDDLVLHTHKNDLHYIMPYAKVRDRHSVIEEHSGGENFKYKGIFIDVFALEYTHKFVNHQMHMKLRRIRKFEHRYKRNRMVDAIISLRKEYAFATIKAWRFISNLLPGKQLRHTLGTWCYRKARYEEDLFPLTTVQFEGYTFPAPHDSDAYLRKIYGDYMQLPAEKEVHTLKIEFLG
;
A
#
# COMPACT_ATOMS: atom_id res chain seq x y z
N MET A 1 7.59 -17.49 13.90
CA MET A 1 6.78 -18.28 12.94
C MET A 1 5.84 -19.17 13.75
N ILE A 2 4.59 -19.30 13.32
CA ILE A 2 3.62 -20.24 13.93
C ILE A 2 3.97 -21.68 13.55
N LEU A 3 3.39 -22.66 14.29
CA LEU A 3 3.60 -24.06 13.99
C LEU A 3 3.15 -24.43 12.57
N LEU A 4 3.90 -25.26 11.87
CA LEU A 4 3.63 -25.66 10.48
C LEU A 4 2.23 -26.25 10.33
N GLU A 5 1.81 -27.14 11.23
CA GLU A 5 0.46 -27.74 11.21
C GLU A 5 -0.65 -26.68 11.29
N LEU A 6 -0.50 -25.65 12.14
CA LEU A 6 -1.47 -24.58 12.24
C LEU A 6 -1.48 -23.73 10.96
N GLN A 7 -0.31 -23.50 10.36
CA GLN A 7 -0.22 -22.78 9.08
C GLN A 7 -0.94 -23.53 7.95
N GLU A 8 -0.76 -24.84 7.86
CA GLU A 8 -1.45 -25.67 6.88
C GLU A 8 -2.97 -25.68 7.09
N GLN A 9 -3.43 -25.78 8.34
CA GLN A 9 -4.86 -25.68 8.68
C GLN A 9 -5.44 -24.33 8.26
N LEU A 10 -4.77 -23.23 8.60
CA LEU A 10 -5.23 -21.89 8.22
C LEU A 10 -5.25 -21.69 6.70
N ARG A 11 -4.27 -22.22 5.97
CA ARG A 11 -4.27 -22.18 4.50
C ARG A 11 -5.41 -23.01 3.91
N ALA A 12 -5.65 -24.20 4.43
CA ALA A 12 -6.76 -25.04 3.96
C ALA A 12 -8.15 -24.39 4.22
N GLU A 13 -8.27 -23.62 5.31
CA GLU A 13 -9.52 -22.95 5.70
C GLU A 13 -9.78 -21.67 4.89
N TYR A 14 -8.74 -20.78 4.72
CA TYR A 14 -8.94 -19.42 4.21
C TYR A 14 -8.51 -19.24 2.76
N ASN A 15 -7.40 -19.84 2.34
CA ASN A 15 -6.84 -19.66 0.99
C ASN A 15 -6.30 -20.96 0.38
N PRO A 16 -7.14 -22.03 0.33
CA PRO A 16 -6.71 -23.28 -0.30
C PRO A 16 -6.31 -23.06 -1.76
N ASP A 17 -5.43 -23.92 -2.27
CA ASP A 17 -4.97 -23.86 -3.65
C ASP A 17 -6.16 -23.86 -4.62
N GLY A 18 -6.11 -22.94 -5.61
CA GLY A 18 -7.19 -22.73 -6.58
C GLY A 18 -8.33 -21.83 -6.10
N SER A 19 -8.41 -21.47 -4.80
CA SER A 19 -9.40 -20.49 -4.32
C SER A 19 -9.19 -19.12 -4.96
N LEU A 20 -10.24 -18.32 -5.02
CA LEU A 20 -10.19 -16.96 -5.58
C LEU A 20 -9.16 -16.09 -4.84
N LEU A 21 -9.15 -16.15 -3.51
CA LEU A 21 -8.20 -15.43 -2.67
C LEU A 21 -6.75 -15.87 -2.96
N ARG A 22 -6.50 -17.20 -3.06
CA ARG A 22 -5.15 -17.68 -3.36
C ARG A 22 -4.69 -17.25 -4.76
N ARG A 23 -5.55 -17.26 -5.74
CA ARG A 23 -5.24 -16.75 -7.08
C ARG A 23 -4.90 -15.25 -7.06
N GLN A 24 -5.63 -14.46 -6.28
CA GLN A 24 -5.31 -13.04 -6.07
C GLN A 24 -3.93 -12.88 -5.40
N GLN A 25 -3.67 -13.61 -4.31
CA GLN A 25 -2.39 -13.58 -3.62
C GLN A 25 -1.22 -13.94 -4.55
N MET A 26 -1.37 -14.96 -5.38
CA MET A 26 -0.32 -15.34 -6.34
C MET A 26 -0.12 -14.28 -7.44
N LYS A 27 -1.18 -13.60 -7.87
CA LYS A 27 -1.05 -12.48 -8.80
C LYS A 27 -0.36 -11.28 -8.14
N MET A 28 -0.66 -10.97 -6.89
CA MET A 28 0.05 -9.93 -6.13
C MET A 28 1.53 -10.28 -5.92
N LEU A 29 1.85 -11.56 -5.69
CA LEU A 29 3.23 -12.02 -5.62
C LEU A 29 3.96 -11.82 -6.95
N ASP A 30 3.32 -12.10 -8.08
CA ASP A 30 3.90 -11.85 -9.41
C ASP A 30 4.21 -10.36 -9.62
N ILE A 31 3.27 -9.47 -9.26
CA ILE A 31 3.50 -8.02 -9.29
C ILE A 31 4.68 -7.64 -8.38
N LEU A 32 4.72 -8.17 -7.15
CA LEU A 32 5.79 -7.88 -6.19
C LEU A 32 7.16 -8.33 -6.70
N LEU A 33 7.27 -9.50 -7.34
CA LEU A 33 8.51 -9.99 -7.93
C LEU A 33 9.00 -9.08 -9.08
N ARG A 34 8.10 -8.58 -9.90
CA ARG A 34 8.44 -7.62 -10.98
C ARG A 34 8.88 -6.27 -10.41
N VAL A 35 8.20 -5.79 -9.36
CA VAL A 35 8.60 -4.56 -8.64
C VAL A 35 9.96 -4.74 -7.96
N ASP A 36 10.22 -5.89 -7.33
CA ASP A 36 11.51 -6.21 -6.71
C ASP A 36 12.65 -6.17 -7.74
N LYS A 37 12.45 -6.85 -8.89
CA LYS A 37 13.40 -6.84 -9.99
C LYS A 37 13.68 -5.40 -10.47
N PHE A 38 12.62 -4.62 -10.72
CA PHE A 38 12.75 -3.23 -11.15
C PHE A 38 13.52 -2.37 -10.12
N CYS A 39 13.21 -2.52 -8.84
CA CYS A 39 13.88 -1.78 -7.77
C CYS A 39 15.38 -2.13 -7.68
N LYS A 40 15.74 -3.40 -7.85
CA LYS A 40 17.15 -3.85 -7.91
C LYS A 40 17.90 -3.28 -9.11
N GLU A 41 17.29 -3.29 -10.29
CA GLU A 41 17.88 -2.76 -11.52
C GLU A 41 18.13 -1.25 -11.46
N HIS A 42 17.34 -0.52 -10.68
CA HIS A 42 17.43 0.94 -10.57
C HIS A 42 18.00 1.44 -9.24
N ASP A 43 18.54 0.55 -8.39
CA ASP A 43 19.06 0.88 -7.05
C ASP A 43 18.03 1.69 -6.22
N ILE A 44 16.78 1.24 -6.20
CA ILE A 44 15.69 1.80 -5.41
C ILE A 44 15.50 0.93 -4.15
N LYS A 45 15.61 1.55 -2.98
CA LYS A 45 15.43 0.85 -1.71
C LYS A 45 13.97 0.83 -1.32
N TYR A 46 13.49 -0.35 -1.00
CA TYR A 46 12.14 -0.58 -0.48
C TYR A 46 12.17 -1.72 0.54
N TRP A 47 11.09 -1.96 1.24
CA TRP A 47 10.93 -3.10 2.15
C TRP A 47 9.47 -3.53 2.24
N LEU A 48 9.23 -4.80 2.59
CA LEU A 48 7.90 -5.28 2.94
C LEU A 48 7.41 -4.57 4.19
N SER A 49 6.14 -4.19 4.22
CA SER A 49 5.58 -3.44 5.34
C SER A 49 4.25 -4.04 5.83
N SER A 50 3.79 -3.54 6.96
CA SER A 50 2.43 -3.77 7.47
C SER A 50 2.02 -5.25 7.51
N GLY A 51 0.85 -5.59 6.93
CA GLY A 51 0.31 -6.95 6.84
C GLY A 51 1.22 -7.90 6.09
N THR A 52 1.86 -7.43 5.02
CA THR A 52 2.80 -8.23 4.22
C THR A 52 4.03 -8.64 5.01
N LEU A 53 4.65 -7.72 5.76
CA LEU A 53 5.78 -8.04 6.64
C LEU A 53 5.34 -8.98 7.78
N LEU A 54 4.17 -8.73 8.37
CA LEU A 54 3.62 -9.60 9.41
C LEU A 54 3.40 -11.00 8.85
N GLY A 55 2.86 -11.13 7.65
CA GLY A 55 2.72 -12.40 6.94
C GLY A 55 4.04 -13.11 6.75
N ALA A 56 5.06 -12.40 6.26
CA ALA A 56 6.40 -12.93 6.09
C ALA A 56 6.98 -13.50 7.40
N VAL A 57 6.91 -12.74 8.49
CA VAL A 57 7.50 -13.10 9.80
C VAL A 57 6.70 -14.22 10.49
N ARG A 58 5.38 -14.15 10.50
CA ARG A 58 4.51 -15.06 11.23
C ARG A 58 4.14 -16.32 10.45
N HIS A 59 3.88 -16.17 9.15
CA HIS A 59 3.33 -17.21 8.27
C HIS A 59 4.32 -17.72 7.21
N GLY A 60 5.44 -17.04 7.00
CA GLY A 60 6.39 -17.34 5.92
C GLY A 60 5.87 -16.97 4.52
N GLY A 61 4.77 -16.24 4.42
CA GLY A 61 4.08 -15.85 3.20
C GLY A 61 2.88 -14.99 3.54
N PHE A 62 1.85 -15.02 2.72
CA PHE A 62 0.61 -14.29 3.01
C PHE A 62 -0.02 -14.71 4.34
N ILE A 63 -0.60 -13.76 5.05
CA ILE A 63 -1.60 -14.07 6.07
C ILE A 63 -2.75 -14.77 5.31
N PRO A 64 -3.22 -15.96 5.75
CA PRO A 64 -4.13 -16.78 4.94
C PRO A 64 -5.44 -16.10 4.51
N TRP A 65 -5.92 -15.12 5.27
CA TRP A 65 -7.15 -14.35 4.98
C TRP A 65 -6.92 -12.96 4.43
N ASP A 66 -5.66 -12.57 4.14
CA ASP A 66 -5.28 -11.24 3.70
C ASP A 66 -5.35 -11.11 2.17
N ASP A 67 -5.73 -9.93 1.70
CA ASP A 67 -6.03 -9.66 0.29
C ASP A 67 -5.24 -8.47 -0.28
N ASP A 68 -4.20 -8.00 0.44
CA ASP A 68 -3.33 -6.92 0.01
C ASP A 68 -1.83 -7.22 0.14
N VAL A 69 -1.02 -6.42 -0.53
CA VAL A 69 0.44 -6.37 -0.40
C VAL A 69 0.88 -4.93 -0.29
N ASP A 70 1.60 -4.64 0.79
CA ASP A 70 2.12 -3.33 1.10
C ASP A 70 3.65 -3.30 1.06
N ILE A 71 4.21 -2.35 0.35
CA ILE A 71 5.63 -2.00 0.43
C ILE A 71 5.83 -0.53 0.81
N GLU A 72 6.89 -0.26 1.53
CA GLU A 72 7.31 1.09 1.90
C GLU A 72 8.66 1.45 1.28
N MET A 73 8.83 2.72 0.95
CA MET A 73 10.08 3.32 0.47
C MET A 73 10.31 4.65 1.18
N MET A 74 11.54 5.07 1.39
CA MET A 74 11.79 6.48 1.69
C MET A 74 11.32 7.35 0.52
N ARG A 75 10.87 8.56 0.84
CA ARG A 75 10.25 9.45 -0.17
C ARG A 75 11.14 9.70 -1.40
N GLU A 76 12.45 9.74 -1.24
CA GLU A 76 13.39 9.93 -2.36
C GLU A 76 13.35 8.75 -3.32
N ASP A 77 13.39 7.52 -2.79
CA ASP A 77 13.28 6.30 -3.58
C ASP A 77 11.89 6.16 -4.21
N TYR A 78 10.82 6.50 -3.47
CA TYR A 78 9.47 6.54 -4.03
C TYR A 78 9.34 7.50 -5.23
N LEU A 79 9.95 8.68 -5.15
CA LEU A 79 9.91 9.63 -6.26
C LEU A 79 10.73 9.15 -7.47
N ARG A 80 11.84 8.44 -7.22
CA ARG A 80 12.61 7.76 -8.28
C ARG A 80 11.79 6.64 -8.89
N PHE A 81 11.15 5.81 -8.06
CA PHE A 81 10.26 4.74 -8.49
C PHE A 81 9.16 5.27 -9.40
N VAL A 82 8.37 6.25 -8.95
CA VAL A 82 7.26 6.83 -9.74
C VAL A 82 7.73 7.49 -11.04
N ARG A 83 8.95 8.00 -11.09
CA ARG A 83 9.50 8.64 -12.29
C ARG A 83 10.01 7.64 -13.31
N LEU A 84 10.62 6.53 -12.86
CA LEU A 84 11.33 5.58 -13.70
C LEU A 84 10.45 4.38 -14.09
N PHE A 85 9.42 4.07 -13.30
CA PHE A 85 8.53 2.96 -13.59
C PHE A 85 7.72 3.28 -14.85
N GLU A 86 7.90 2.45 -15.88
CA GLU A 86 7.19 2.54 -17.15
C GLU A 86 6.06 1.51 -17.17
N ASP A 87 4.88 1.95 -17.60
CA ASP A 87 3.75 1.07 -17.83
C ASP A 87 4.08 0.13 -18.99
N ASP A 88 3.66 -1.13 -18.89
CA ASP A 88 3.76 -2.10 -19.98
C ASP A 88 2.39 -2.75 -20.29
N ASP A 89 2.41 -3.83 -21.06
CA ASP A 89 1.18 -4.53 -21.44
C ASP A 89 0.48 -5.23 -20.27
N ASP A 90 1.25 -5.58 -19.22
CA ASP A 90 0.76 -6.30 -18.05
C ASP A 90 0.48 -5.42 -16.85
N LEU A 91 1.33 -4.43 -16.60
CA LEU A 91 1.31 -3.60 -15.39
C LEU A 91 1.14 -2.12 -15.69
N VAL A 92 0.46 -1.43 -14.79
CA VAL A 92 0.31 0.03 -14.81
C VAL A 92 0.58 0.62 -13.44
N LEU A 93 1.34 1.72 -13.41
CA LEU A 93 1.54 2.53 -12.21
C LEU A 93 0.37 3.49 -12.04
N HIS A 94 -0.50 3.21 -11.08
CA HIS A 94 -1.69 4.00 -10.78
C HIS A 94 -1.39 5.05 -9.72
N THR A 95 -1.52 6.32 -10.08
CA THR A 95 -1.24 7.48 -9.22
C THR A 95 -2.31 8.56 -9.38
N HIS A 96 -2.31 9.53 -8.46
CA HIS A 96 -3.17 10.71 -8.59
C HIS A 96 -2.94 11.54 -9.87
N LYS A 97 -1.84 11.31 -10.59
CA LYS A 97 -1.50 12.06 -11.81
C LYS A 97 -2.18 11.51 -13.06
N ASN A 98 -2.39 10.20 -13.12
CA ASN A 98 -2.91 9.52 -14.32
C ASN A 98 -4.36 9.03 -14.19
N ASP A 99 -5.00 9.29 -13.04
CA ASP A 99 -6.41 9.02 -12.82
C ASP A 99 -7.06 10.13 -12.00
N LEU A 100 -8.11 10.76 -12.53
CA LEU A 100 -8.84 11.85 -11.88
C LEU A 100 -9.42 11.42 -10.53
N HIS A 101 -9.95 10.23 -10.45
CA HIS A 101 -10.66 9.71 -9.28
C HIS A 101 -9.74 9.08 -8.25
N TYR A 102 -8.47 8.84 -8.59
CA TYR A 102 -7.47 8.36 -7.64
C TYR A 102 -6.94 9.51 -6.77
N ILE A 103 -7.57 9.70 -5.62
CA ILE A 103 -7.28 10.83 -4.71
C ILE A 103 -6.43 10.32 -3.52
N MET A 104 -5.48 9.43 -3.80
CA MET A 104 -4.55 8.89 -2.82
C MET A 104 -3.15 9.50 -3.04
N PRO A 105 -2.40 9.81 -1.96
CA PRO A 105 -1.05 10.37 -2.08
C PRO A 105 0.05 9.30 -2.21
N TYR A 106 -0.30 8.06 -2.45
CA TYR A 106 0.59 6.93 -2.68
C TYR A 106 0.26 6.27 -4.03
N ALA A 107 1.08 5.35 -4.48
CA ALA A 107 0.88 4.65 -5.75
C ALA A 107 0.37 3.23 -5.54
N LYS A 108 -0.24 2.68 -6.59
CA LYS A 108 -0.51 1.25 -6.73
C LYS A 108 0.16 0.76 -8.02
N VAL A 109 0.77 -0.42 -8.01
CA VAL A 109 1.13 -1.12 -9.23
C VAL A 109 0.03 -2.14 -9.50
N ARG A 110 -0.64 -2.01 -10.64
CA ARG A 110 -1.83 -2.80 -10.97
C ARG A 110 -1.61 -3.70 -12.16
N ASP A 111 -2.15 -4.90 -12.05
CA ASP A 111 -2.33 -5.82 -13.16
C ASP A 111 -3.38 -5.29 -14.16
N ARG A 112 -3.14 -5.46 -15.47
CA ARG A 112 -4.08 -5.04 -16.52
C ARG A 112 -5.06 -6.14 -16.93
N HIS A 113 -4.79 -7.37 -16.52
CA HIS A 113 -5.54 -8.56 -16.91
C HIS A 113 -6.52 -9.05 -15.82
N SER A 114 -6.87 -8.17 -14.90
CA SER A 114 -7.88 -8.45 -13.87
C SER A 114 -8.72 -7.22 -13.54
N VAL A 115 -9.88 -7.46 -12.92
CA VAL A 115 -10.73 -6.43 -12.37
C VAL A 115 -11.10 -6.82 -10.95
N ILE A 116 -10.94 -5.90 -9.99
CA ILE A 116 -11.28 -6.09 -8.59
C ILE A 116 -12.23 -4.97 -8.14
N GLU A 117 -13.27 -5.33 -7.39
CA GLU A 117 -14.13 -4.35 -6.72
C GLU A 117 -13.51 -3.98 -5.37
N GLU A 118 -12.99 -2.75 -5.25
CA GLU A 118 -12.44 -2.26 -3.99
C GLU A 118 -13.55 -1.76 -3.05
N HIS A 119 -13.54 -2.18 -1.79
CA HIS A 119 -14.55 -1.80 -0.79
C HIS A 119 -14.62 -0.30 -0.46
N SER A 120 -13.62 0.49 -0.80
CA SER A 120 -13.49 1.88 -0.40
C SER A 120 -13.45 2.89 -1.54
N GLY A 121 -14.28 2.71 -2.59
CA GLY A 121 -14.50 3.76 -3.57
C GLY A 121 -13.67 3.68 -4.84
N GLY A 122 -13.25 2.49 -5.23
CA GLY A 122 -12.59 2.22 -6.51
C GLY A 122 -13.53 2.21 -7.73
N GLU A 123 -14.83 2.43 -7.54
CA GLU A 123 -15.84 2.34 -8.60
C GLU A 123 -15.53 3.23 -9.81
N ASN A 124 -14.98 4.42 -9.55
CA ASN A 124 -14.66 5.42 -10.57
C ASN A 124 -13.21 5.36 -11.05
N PHE A 125 -12.38 4.47 -10.53
CA PHE A 125 -10.98 4.39 -10.94
C PHE A 125 -10.85 3.98 -12.40
N LYS A 126 -9.87 4.60 -13.07
CA LYS A 126 -9.49 4.25 -14.43
C LYS A 126 -8.91 2.84 -14.53
N TYR A 127 -8.12 2.45 -13.54
CA TYR A 127 -7.47 1.16 -13.46
C TYR A 127 -8.04 0.38 -12.27
N LYS A 128 -8.45 -0.86 -12.50
CA LYS A 128 -9.19 -1.67 -11.52
C LYS A 128 -8.58 -3.07 -11.28
N GLY A 129 -7.39 -3.34 -11.82
CA GLY A 129 -6.74 -4.63 -11.66
C GLY A 129 -6.27 -4.91 -10.23
N ILE A 130 -5.97 -6.17 -9.94
CA ILE A 130 -5.27 -6.60 -8.73
C ILE A 130 -4.00 -5.75 -8.59
N PHE A 131 -3.61 -5.41 -7.37
CA PHE A 131 -2.57 -4.43 -7.11
C PHE A 131 -1.70 -4.76 -5.90
N ILE A 132 -0.58 -4.05 -5.81
CA ILE A 132 0.17 -3.86 -4.59
C ILE A 132 0.23 -2.36 -4.26
N ASP A 133 0.24 -2.02 -2.96
CA ASP A 133 0.35 -0.65 -2.49
C ASP A 133 1.81 -0.25 -2.28
N VAL A 134 2.18 0.93 -2.81
CA VAL A 134 3.53 1.50 -2.70
C VAL A 134 3.47 2.79 -1.92
N PHE A 135 3.91 2.76 -0.66
CA PHE A 135 3.87 3.89 0.24
C PHE A 135 5.21 4.62 0.32
N ALA A 136 5.15 5.94 0.38
CA ALA A 136 6.31 6.78 0.68
C ALA A 136 6.35 7.13 2.16
N LEU A 137 7.53 7.05 2.78
CA LEU A 137 7.82 7.56 4.11
C LEU A 137 8.60 8.87 4.04
N GLU A 138 8.20 9.82 4.87
CA GLU A 138 8.89 11.11 5.05
C GLU A 138 8.72 11.63 6.48
N TYR A 139 9.64 12.49 6.92
CA TYR A 139 9.51 13.16 8.20
C TYR A 139 8.42 14.22 8.15
N THR A 140 7.32 13.98 8.88
CA THR A 140 6.18 14.90 8.92
C THR A 140 5.69 15.15 10.33
N HIS A 141 5.08 16.33 10.53
CA HIS A 141 4.38 16.63 11.75
C HIS A 141 2.95 16.08 11.72
N LYS A 142 2.53 15.38 12.78
CA LYS A 142 1.23 14.70 12.88
C LYS A 142 0.04 15.60 12.53
N PHE A 143 0.04 16.83 13.05
CA PHE A 143 -1.04 17.79 12.80
C PHE A 143 -1.14 18.15 11.32
N VAL A 144 0.00 18.43 10.66
CA VAL A 144 0.04 18.79 9.23
C VAL A 144 -0.44 17.63 8.37
N ASN A 145 -0.01 16.41 8.69
CA ASN A 145 -0.50 15.21 7.99
C ASN A 145 -2.01 15.05 8.13
N HIS A 146 -2.54 15.25 9.35
CA HIS A 146 -4.00 15.21 9.58
C HIS A 146 -4.76 16.25 8.75
N GLN A 147 -4.29 17.51 8.68
CA GLN A 147 -4.94 18.55 7.88
C GLN A 147 -4.98 18.18 6.39
N MET A 148 -3.87 17.68 5.85
CA MET A 148 -3.81 17.25 4.47
C MET A 148 -4.73 16.05 4.20
N HIS A 149 -4.75 15.05 5.10
CA HIS A 149 -5.69 13.95 5.03
C HIS A 149 -7.15 14.41 4.99
N MET A 150 -7.53 15.32 5.89
CA MET A 150 -8.89 15.87 5.93
C MET A 150 -9.27 16.60 4.64
N LYS A 151 -8.30 17.28 4.01
CA LYS A 151 -8.49 17.93 2.71
C LYS A 151 -8.80 16.92 1.61
N LEU A 152 -7.99 15.86 1.47
CA LEU A 152 -8.22 14.80 0.50
C LEU A 152 -9.50 14.00 0.78
N ARG A 153 -9.80 13.71 2.05
CA ARG A 153 -11.05 13.05 2.47
C ARG A 153 -12.30 13.86 2.06
N ARG A 154 -12.26 15.19 2.15
CA ARG A 154 -13.38 16.03 1.70
C ARG A 154 -13.64 15.92 0.19
N ILE A 155 -12.58 15.77 -0.61
CA ILE A 155 -12.72 15.56 -2.05
C ILE A 155 -13.36 14.20 -2.33
N ARG A 156 -12.87 13.14 -1.69
CA ARG A 156 -13.46 11.78 -1.81
C ARG A 156 -14.91 11.75 -1.39
N LYS A 157 -15.26 12.37 -0.24
CA LYS A 157 -16.67 12.47 0.20
C LYS A 157 -17.55 13.21 -0.79
N PHE A 158 -17.02 14.24 -1.46
CA PHE A 158 -17.76 14.94 -2.50
C PHE A 158 -17.99 14.04 -3.71
N GLU A 159 -16.97 13.29 -4.15
CA GLU A 159 -17.07 12.31 -5.23
C GLU A 159 -18.18 11.28 -4.96
N HIS A 160 -18.18 10.66 -3.78
CA HIS A 160 -19.20 9.67 -3.40
C HIS A 160 -20.62 10.24 -3.25
N ARG A 161 -20.73 11.53 -2.94
CA ARG A 161 -22.04 12.15 -2.70
C ARG A 161 -22.78 12.50 -3.98
N TYR A 162 -22.06 12.83 -5.05
CA TYR A 162 -22.65 13.35 -6.29
C TYR A 162 -22.48 12.37 -7.43
N LYS A 163 -23.58 12.15 -8.18
CA LYS A 163 -23.55 11.30 -9.37
C LYS A 163 -22.59 11.92 -10.40
N ARG A 164 -21.73 11.10 -10.95
CA ARG A 164 -20.71 11.49 -11.91
C ARG A 164 -21.31 12.21 -13.13
N ASN A 165 -20.78 13.37 -13.44
CA ASN A 165 -21.05 14.14 -14.67
C ASN A 165 -19.89 15.12 -14.89
N ARG A 166 -19.85 15.77 -16.06
CA ARG A 166 -18.76 16.69 -16.46
C ARG A 166 -18.51 17.80 -15.44
N MET A 167 -19.55 18.36 -14.83
CA MET A 167 -19.41 19.42 -13.82
C MET A 167 -18.79 18.89 -12.53
N VAL A 168 -19.23 17.73 -12.06
CA VAL A 168 -18.66 17.07 -10.87
C VAL A 168 -17.19 16.73 -11.12
N ASP A 169 -16.86 16.15 -12.28
CA ASP A 169 -15.48 15.83 -12.65
C ASP A 169 -14.59 17.09 -12.69
N ALA A 170 -15.09 18.20 -13.23
CA ALA A 170 -14.37 19.49 -13.24
C ALA A 170 -14.11 20.02 -11.81
N ILE A 171 -15.08 19.91 -10.91
CA ILE A 171 -14.93 20.32 -9.50
C ILE A 171 -13.92 19.42 -8.78
N ILE A 172 -13.97 18.11 -9.02
CA ILE A 172 -13.01 17.15 -8.45
C ILE A 172 -11.61 17.48 -8.94
N SER A 173 -11.43 17.70 -10.25
CA SER A 173 -10.15 18.08 -10.85
C SER A 173 -9.57 19.32 -10.19
N LEU A 174 -10.34 20.42 -10.14
CA LEU A 174 -9.88 21.67 -9.54
C LEU A 174 -9.48 21.51 -8.06
N ARG A 175 -10.31 20.84 -7.28
CA ARG A 175 -10.04 20.60 -5.85
C ARG A 175 -8.82 19.71 -5.63
N LYS A 176 -8.66 18.68 -6.45
CA LYS A 176 -7.54 17.76 -6.42
C LYS A 176 -6.23 18.47 -6.78
N GLU A 177 -6.21 19.18 -7.91
CA GLU A 177 -5.04 19.97 -8.33
C GLU A 177 -4.62 20.97 -7.25
N TYR A 178 -5.59 21.72 -6.69
CA TYR A 178 -5.32 22.63 -5.57
C TYR A 178 -4.78 21.90 -4.34
N ALA A 179 -5.33 20.71 -3.99
CA ALA A 179 -4.85 19.95 -2.85
C ALA A 179 -3.40 19.50 -3.04
N PHE A 180 -3.07 18.91 -4.20
CA PHE A 180 -1.71 18.42 -4.48
C PHE A 180 -0.71 19.56 -4.75
N ALA A 181 -1.12 20.67 -5.37
CA ALA A 181 -0.26 21.84 -5.53
C ALA A 181 0.18 22.43 -4.17
N THR A 182 -0.71 22.43 -3.18
CA THR A 182 -0.38 22.93 -1.84
C THR A 182 0.45 21.97 -0.97
N ILE A 183 0.68 20.74 -1.43
CA ILE A 183 1.44 19.74 -0.61
C ILE A 183 2.88 20.20 -0.31
N LYS A 184 3.51 20.94 -1.23
CA LYS A 184 4.84 21.53 -1.02
C LYS A 184 4.83 22.55 0.13
N ALA A 185 3.82 23.42 0.16
CA ALA A 185 3.64 24.40 1.24
C ALA A 185 3.37 23.72 2.58
N TRP A 186 2.51 22.70 2.61
CA TRP A 186 2.25 21.92 3.81
C TRP A 186 3.51 21.19 4.32
N ARG A 187 4.32 20.68 3.41
CA ARG A 187 5.61 20.05 3.75
C ARG A 187 6.58 21.06 4.33
N PHE A 188 6.66 22.27 3.76
CA PHE A 188 7.46 23.36 4.32
C PHE A 188 6.99 23.71 5.74
N ILE A 189 5.69 23.90 5.97
CA ILE A 189 5.12 24.15 7.30
C ILE A 189 5.47 23.00 8.26
N SER A 190 5.32 21.76 7.82
CA SER A 190 5.70 20.58 8.61
C SER A 190 7.16 20.62 9.04
N ASN A 191 8.05 21.10 8.16
CA ASN A 191 9.49 21.19 8.45
C ASN A 191 9.85 22.28 9.46
N LEU A 192 9.02 23.28 9.63
CA LEU A 192 9.21 24.34 10.63
C LEU A 192 8.75 23.92 12.05
N LEU A 193 7.90 22.89 12.15
CA LEU A 193 7.34 22.44 13.41
C LEU A 193 8.28 21.43 14.10
N PRO A 194 8.45 21.51 15.45
CA PRO A 194 9.15 20.49 16.20
C PRO A 194 8.36 19.18 16.29
N GLY A 195 9.01 18.06 16.62
CA GLY A 195 8.34 16.79 16.86
C GLY A 195 7.91 16.06 15.56
N LYS A 196 8.64 16.27 14.48
CA LYS A 196 8.48 15.45 13.26
C LYS A 196 8.81 13.99 13.56
N GLN A 197 8.07 13.10 12.93
CA GLN A 197 8.29 11.67 13.00
C GLN A 197 8.25 11.09 11.58
N LEU A 198 8.97 10.01 11.36
CA LEU A 198 8.90 9.27 10.11
C LEU A 198 7.51 8.64 9.98
N ARG A 199 6.79 9.03 8.94
CA ARG A 199 5.40 8.64 8.68
C ARG A 199 5.17 8.50 7.18
N HIS A 200 4.07 7.88 6.81
CA HIS A 200 3.60 7.94 5.44
C HIS A 200 3.43 9.39 4.98
N THR A 201 3.66 9.61 3.69
CA THR A 201 3.60 10.94 3.06
C THR A 201 2.30 11.68 3.37
N LEU A 202 2.37 13.00 3.33
CA LEU A 202 1.27 13.90 3.72
C LEU A 202 -0.05 13.52 3.03
N GLY A 203 -1.07 13.32 3.86
CA GLY A 203 -2.42 12.97 3.41
C GLY A 203 -2.72 11.46 3.43
N THR A 204 -1.73 10.61 3.61
CA THR A 204 -1.94 9.17 3.82
C THR A 204 -2.50 8.92 5.21
N TRP A 205 -3.54 8.08 5.29
CA TRP A 205 -4.23 7.82 6.56
C TRP A 205 -4.22 6.36 6.98
N CYS A 206 -3.86 5.45 6.09
CA CYS A 206 -3.95 4.00 6.31
C CYS A 206 -3.22 3.59 7.60
N TYR A 207 -2.03 4.09 7.83
CA TYR A 207 -1.23 3.76 9.00
C TYR A 207 -0.86 5.01 9.78
N ARG A 208 -1.43 5.17 10.99
CA ARG A 208 -1.26 6.38 11.83
C ARG A 208 0.02 6.38 12.65
N LYS A 209 0.63 5.21 12.87
CA LYS A 209 1.79 5.07 13.74
C LYS A 209 3.06 5.53 13.02
N ALA A 210 3.95 6.13 13.78
CA ALA A 210 5.27 6.51 13.28
C ALA A 210 6.12 5.25 13.02
N ARG A 211 7.08 5.40 12.11
CA ARG A 211 8.19 4.47 11.90
C ARG A 211 9.42 5.02 12.60
N TYR A 212 10.40 4.18 12.82
CA TYR A 212 11.66 4.54 13.49
C TYR A 212 12.82 4.06 12.64
N GLU A 213 13.79 4.94 12.38
CA GLU A 213 14.93 4.60 11.52
C GLU A 213 15.78 3.48 12.09
N GLU A 214 15.90 3.41 13.42
CA GLU A 214 16.62 2.35 14.11
C GLU A 214 16.00 0.95 13.89
N ASP A 215 14.70 0.87 13.68
CA ASP A 215 14.03 -0.40 13.34
C ASP A 215 14.17 -0.73 11.86
N LEU A 216 14.29 0.31 11.00
CA LEU A 216 14.29 0.15 9.56
C LEU A 216 15.68 -0.15 9.00
N PHE A 217 16.72 0.57 9.45
CA PHE A 217 18.02 0.57 8.79
C PHE A 217 19.17 0.05 9.66
N PRO A 218 20.18 -0.60 9.03
CA PRO A 218 20.25 -0.97 7.61
C PRO A 218 19.22 -2.05 7.26
N LEU A 219 18.65 -2.02 6.06
CA LEU A 219 17.68 -3.04 5.65
C LEU A 219 18.30 -4.44 5.74
N THR A 220 17.48 -5.41 6.11
CA THR A 220 17.77 -6.84 6.07
C THR A 220 16.88 -7.54 5.03
N THR A 221 16.73 -8.85 5.15
CA THR A 221 15.87 -9.62 4.26
C THR A 221 14.95 -10.57 5.05
N VAL A 222 13.81 -10.92 4.46
CA VAL A 222 12.85 -11.87 4.98
C VAL A 222 12.37 -12.81 3.89
N GLN A 223 11.99 -14.04 4.26
CA GLN A 223 11.35 -14.98 3.34
C GLN A 223 9.84 -14.70 3.25
N PHE A 224 9.32 -14.66 2.02
CA PHE A 224 7.90 -14.50 1.75
C PHE A 224 7.51 -15.34 0.53
N GLU A 225 6.61 -16.32 0.69
CA GLU A 225 6.18 -17.26 -0.35
C GLU A 225 7.34 -17.95 -1.10
N GLY A 226 8.42 -18.30 -0.37
CA GLY A 226 9.60 -18.97 -0.94
C GLY A 226 10.63 -18.04 -1.61
N TYR A 227 10.38 -16.73 -1.65
CA TYR A 227 11.29 -15.72 -2.20
C TYR A 227 11.87 -14.85 -1.08
N THR A 228 13.01 -14.22 -1.37
CA THR A 228 13.71 -13.32 -0.43
C THR A 228 13.46 -11.87 -0.81
N PHE A 229 12.90 -11.09 0.11
CA PHE A 229 12.60 -9.66 -0.08
C PHE A 229 13.29 -8.79 0.99
N PRO A 230 13.53 -7.49 0.69
CA PRO A 230 14.01 -6.54 1.69
C PRO A 230 13.01 -6.36 2.84
N ALA A 231 13.54 -6.21 4.05
CA ALA A 231 12.77 -6.05 5.28
C ALA A 231 13.42 -5.02 6.21
N PRO A 232 12.68 -4.45 7.18
CA PRO A 232 13.24 -3.67 8.26
C PRO A 232 14.32 -4.44 9.02
N HIS A 233 15.35 -3.72 9.51
CA HIS A 233 16.45 -4.27 10.29
C HIS A 233 15.93 -5.09 11.49
N ASP A 234 15.07 -4.48 12.27
CA ASP A 234 14.37 -5.12 13.37
C ASP A 234 12.86 -5.22 13.05
N SER A 235 12.52 -6.28 12.30
CA SER A 235 11.13 -6.55 11.93
C SER A 235 10.23 -6.81 13.15
N ASP A 236 10.75 -7.36 14.25
CA ASP A 236 9.98 -7.59 15.48
C ASP A 236 9.63 -6.27 16.16
N ALA A 237 10.60 -5.38 16.38
CA ALA A 237 10.35 -4.06 16.95
C ALA A 237 9.39 -3.23 16.07
N TYR A 238 9.59 -3.26 14.75
CA TYR A 238 8.71 -2.61 13.78
C TYR A 238 7.25 -3.09 13.92
N LEU A 239 7.03 -4.41 13.90
CA LEU A 239 5.69 -5.00 13.98
C LEU A 239 5.04 -4.80 15.35
N ARG A 240 5.78 -4.92 16.45
CA ARG A 240 5.26 -4.64 17.80
C ARG A 240 4.79 -3.20 17.96
N LYS A 241 5.51 -2.24 17.41
CA LYS A 241 5.12 -0.83 17.44
C LYS A 241 3.82 -0.57 16.66
N ILE A 242 3.53 -1.34 15.61
CA ILE A 242 2.32 -1.21 14.79
C ILE A 242 1.15 -2.00 15.36
N TYR A 243 1.35 -3.28 15.65
CA TYR A 243 0.30 -4.24 15.95
C TYR A 243 0.26 -4.73 17.40
N GLY A 244 1.27 -4.38 18.22
CA GLY A 244 1.39 -4.91 19.58
C GLY A 244 1.88 -6.36 19.57
N ASP A 245 1.18 -7.28 20.23
CA ASP A 245 1.50 -8.71 20.21
C ASP A 245 1.01 -9.37 18.93
N TYR A 246 1.71 -9.07 17.82
CA TYR A 246 1.35 -9.52 16.48
C TYR A 246 1.49 -11.04 16.26
N MET A 247 2.19 -11.73 17.17
CA MET A 247 2.31 -13.19 17.09
C MET A 247 1.03 -13.91 17.51
N GLN A 248 0.16 -13.28 18.30
CA GLN A 248 -1.16 -13.79 18.59
C GLN A 248 -2.06 -13.66 17.35
N LEU A 249 -2.77 -14.75 17.04
CA LEU A 249 -3.79 -14.71 16.00
C LEU A 249 -5.00 -13.90 16.47
N PRO A 250 -5.62 -13.08 15.61
CA PRO A 250 -6.83 -12.36 15.97
C PRO A 250 -7.97 -13.35 16.23
N ALA A 251 -8.85 -13.00 17.18
CA ALA A 251 -10.03 -13.81 17.52
C ALA A 251 -11.00 -13.90 16.32
N GLU A 252 -11.17 -12.79 15.62
CA GLU A 252 -11.96 -12.72 14.38
C GLU A 252 -11.01 -12.51 13.21
N LYS A 253 -11.20 -13.30 12.16
CA LYS A 253 -10.45 -13.21 10.92
C LYS A 253 -11.38 -12.64 9.86
N GLU A 254 -11.19 -11.37 9.52
CA GLU A 254 -11.96 -10.74 8.44
C GLU A 254 -11.43 -11.24 7.10
N VAL A 255 -12.25 -12.04 6.41
CA VAL A 255 -12.00 -12.38 5.01
C VAL A 255 -12.72 -11.36 4.16
N HIS A 256 -11.98 -10.53 3.46
CA HIS A 256 -12.56 -9.63 2.48
C HIS A 256 -12.88 -10.42 1.21
N THR A 257 -14.17 -10.73 1.01
CA THR A 257 -14.67 -11.34 -0.21
C THR A 257 -14.72 -10.27 -1.31
N LEU A 258 -13.64 -10.11 -2.02
CA LEU A 258 -13.59 -9.24 -3.18
C LEU A 258 -14.18 -9.98 -4.39
N LYS A 259 -14.96 -9.28 -5.20
CA LYS A 259 -15.31 -9.78 -6.51
C LYS A 259 -14.14 -9.52 -7.44
N ILE A 260 -13.57 -10.59 -7.97
CA ILE A 260 -12.41 -10.55 -8.86
C ILE A 260 -12.79 -11.24 -10.17
N GLU A 261 -12.49 -10.57 -11.27
CA GLU A 261 -12.57 -11.13 -12.62
C GLU A 261 -11.16 -11.14 -13.21
N PHE A 262 -10.72 -12.29 -13.71
CA PHE A 262 -9.50 -12.43 -14.48
C PHE A 262 -9.87 -12.35 -15.96
N LEU A 263 -9.33 -11.34 -16.63
CA LEU A 263 -9.52 -11.13 -18.06
C LEU A 263 -8.58 -12.09 -18.78
N GLY A 264 -9.11 -12.93 -19.66
CA GLY A 264 -8.35 -13.92 -20.42
C GLY A 264 -7.42 -13.31 -21.47
#